data_d85b2908bb8509aa3d4591cbbe10c27d
#
_entry.id   d85b2908bb8509aa3d4591cbbe10c27d
#
_cell.length_a   1.000
_cell.length_b   1.000
_cell.length_c   1.000
_cell.angle_alpha   90.00
_cell.angle_beta   90.00
_cell.angle_gamma   90.00
#
_symmetry.space_group_name_H-M   'P 1'
#
loop_
_entity.id
_entity.type
_entity.pdbx_description
1 polymer ?
#
loop_
_entity_poly.entity_id
_entity_poly.type
_entity_poly.pdbx_seq_one_letter_code
_entity_poly.pdbx_strand_id
1 'polypeptide(L)'
;MHTPAVLFRSVNMEKSKKSVAGSRRDTRRRFEQWVQNPACGANLVSAVHNVKMGAVARRENPLAPKEGQSVFALARGNNFESSLVRDGAKVLLASMHKVGLLKKTEKSFLDFRTSANGGPLADLDEAIKKSEKLLVSLADTSTFRGVVSSLTLRIPKGVMLPEATLIIDVVCVKDNLEEGTGAIISVGEVKTYPDRGGYTSKSDLAKARAQMGLYVHALP
;
A
#
# COMPACT_ATOMS: atom_id res chain seq x y z
N MET A 1 2.28 -1.57 58.54
CA MET A 1 1.64 -1.45 57.23
C MET A 1 2.63 -0.76 56.30
N HIS A 2 3.31 -1.51 55.43
CA HIS A 2 4.29 -0.97 54.48
C HIS A 2 3.65 -0.96 53.10
N THR A 3 3.47 0.21 52.52
CA THR A 3 2.99 0.41 51.14
C THR A 3 4.20 0.29 50.21
N PRO A 4 4.18 -0.54 49.17
CA PRO A 4 5.25 -0.61 48.20
C PRO A 4 5.17 0.56 47.20
N ALA A 5 6.26 1.30 47.11
CA ALA A 5 6.45 2.34 46.12
C ALA A 5 6.66 1.72 44.72
N VAL A 6 5.77 2.05 43.78
CA VAL A 6 5.93 1.67 42.38
C VAL A 6 6.83 2.69 41.70
N LEU A 7 8.03 2.24 41.32
CA LEU A 7 9.00 3.05 40.57
C LEU A 7 8.57 3.06 39.07
N PHE A 8 8.10 4.17 38.58
CA PHE A 8 7.95 4.40 37.14
C PHE A 8 9.32 4.76 36.55
N ARG A 9 9.86 3.88 35.74
CA ARG A 9 11.06 4.13 34.94
C ARG A 9 10.64 4.84 33.65
N SER A 10 10.99 6.13 33.54
CA SER A 10 10.86 6.88 32.30
C SER A 10 11.80 6.30 31.24
N VAL A 11 11.23 5.76 30.17
CA VAL A 11 11.98 5.29 29.01
C VAL A 11 12.17 6.49 28.08
N ASN A 12 13.43 6.89 27.90
CA ASN A 12 13.83 7.94 26.96
C ASN A 12 13.38 7.63 25.53
N MET A 13 12.56 8.50 24.95
CA MET A 13 12.05 8.43 23.59
C MET A 13 13.01 9.02 22.55
N GLU A 14 14.25 8.55 22.51
CA GLU A 14 15.24 9.05 21.55
C GLU A 14 15.75 7.97 20.57
N LYS A 15 14.85 7.17 19.98
CA LYS A 15 15.19 6.20 18.90
C LYS A 15 14.11 6.08 17.82
N SER A 16 13.59 7.18 17.29
CA SER A 16 12.44 7.08 16.39
C SER A 16 12.75 7.15 14.87
N LYS A 17 13.93 7.56 14.43
CA LYS A 17 14.18 7.74 12.98
C LYS A 17 14.53 6.48 12.17
N LYS A 18 14.86 5.34 12.82
CA LYS A 18 15.10 4.05 12.12
C LYS A 18 13.85 3.17 12.00
N SER A 19 12.74 3.50 12.65
CA SER A 19 11.59 2.63 12.80
C SER A 19 10.63 2.64 11.59
N VAL A 20 10.53 3.73 10.83
CA VAL A 20 9.47 3.89 9.81
C VAL A 20 9.65 2.95 8.62
N ALA A 21 10.86 2.82 8.07
CA ALA A 21 11.11 1.91 6.95
C ALA A 21 11.03 0.42 7.36
N GLY A 22 11.45 0.10 8.59
CA GLY A 22 11.30 -1.24 9.16
C GLY A 22 9.84 -1.60 9.43
N SER A 23 9.06 -0.66 9.97
CA SER A 23 7.63 -0.82 10.22
C SER A 23 6.83 -1.12 8.96
N ARG A 24 7.05 -0.40 7.85
CA ARG A 24 6.35 -0.63 6.57
C ARG A 24 6.59 -2.03 6.01
N ARG A 25 7.85 -2.49 5.99
CA ARG A 25 8.19 -3.84 5.53
C ARG A 25 7.58 -4.91 6.42
N ASP A 26 7.60 -4.69 7.72
CA ASP A 26 7.01 -5.62 8.69
C ASP A 26 5.49 -5.67 8.57
N THR A 27 4.80 -4.56 8.38
CA THR A 27 3.34 -4.53 8.19
C THR A 27 2.95 -5.32 6.95
N ARG A 28 3.57 -5.03 5.81
CA ARG A 28 3.30 -5.75 4.57
C ARG A 28 3.56 -7.26 4.74
N ARG A 29 4.69 -7.64 5.31
CA ARG A 29 5.05 -9.03 5.54
C ARG A 29 4.05 -9.75 6.45
N ARG A 30 3.65 -9.14 7.57
CA ARG A 30 2.65 -9.69 8.49
C ARG A 30 1.32 -9.91 7.79
N PHE A 31 0.89 -8.93 7.01
CA PHE A 31 -0.33 -9.02 6.24
C PHE A 31 -0.26 -10.13 5.18
N GLU A 32 0.81 -10.19 4.39
CA GLU A 32 1.04 -11.24 3.40
C GLU A 32 1.10 -12.64 4.05
N GLN A 33 1.72 -12.76 5.22
CA GLN A 33 1.77 -14.01 5.99
C GLN A 33 0.37 -14.45 6.43
N TRP A 34 -0.43 -13.54 6.99
CA TRP A 34 -1.79 -13.84 7.40
C TRP A 34 -2.68 -14.27 6.21
N VAL A 35 -2.61 -13.56 5.10
CA VAL A 35 -3.43 -13.81 3.89
C VAL A 35 -3.17 -15.18 3.27
N GLN A 36 -1.98 -15.75 3.46
CA GLN A 36 -1.67 -17.11 2.95
C GLN A 36 -2.55 -18.18 3.59
N ASN A 37 -2.94 -18.02 4.84
CA ASN A 37 -3.86 -18.92 5.54
C ASN A 37 -4.64 -18.18 6.65
N PRO A 38 -5.65 -17.40 6.29
CA PRO A 38 -6.36 -16.53 7.24
C PRO A 38 -7.18 -17.31 8.28
N ALA A 39 -7.56 -18.55 7.97
CA ALA A 39 -8.30 -19.42 8.90
C ALA A 39 -7.42 -20.11 9.95
N CYS A 40 -6.09 -20.01 9.85
CA CYS A 40 -5.16 -20.65 10.76
C CYS A 40 -4.85 -19.73 11.96
N GLY A 41 -5.34 -20.08 13.16
CA GLY A 41 -5.07 -19.33 14.38
C GLY A 41 -3.57 -19.22 14.71
N ALA A 42 -2.78 -20.27 14.50
CA ALA A 42 -1.34 -20.25 14.70
C ALA A 42 -0.64 -19.28 13.73
N ASN A 43 -1.11 -19.20 12.48
CA ASN A 43 -0.60 -18.24 11.51
C ASN A 43 -0.94 -16.80 11.92
N LEU A 44 -2.17 -16.55 12.39
CA LEU A 44 -2.57 -15.25 12.92
C LEU A 44 -1.68 -14.82 14.11
N VAL A 45 -1.52 -15.69 15.11
CA VAL A 45 -0.67 -15.41 16.28
C VAL A 45 0.77 -15.13 15.85
N SER A 46 1.32 -15.91 14.94
CA SER A 46 2.67 -15.69 14.39
C SER A 46 2.79 -14.34 13.69
N ALA A 47 1.78 -13.93 12.92
CA ALA A 47 1.75 -12.62 12.26
C ALA A 47 1.67 -11.48 13.28
N VAL A 48 0.81 -11.58 14.31
CA VAL A 48 0.68 -10.58 15.39
C VAL A 48 2.00 -10.39 16.14
N HIS A 49 2.69 -11.48 16.48
CA HIS A 49 3.95 -11.45 17.20
C HIS A 49 5.19 -11.24 16.32
N ASN A 50 4.99 -10.92 15.05
CA ASN A 50 6.08 -10.68 14.10
C ASN A 50 7.04 -11.86 13.92
N VAL A 51 6.55 -13.09 14.09
CA VAL A 51 7.34 -14.30 13.86
C VAL A 51 7.55 -14.50 12.37
N LYS A 52 8.80 -14.53 11.93
CA LYS A 52 9.18 -14.74 10.51
C LYS A 52 9.13 -16.23 10.20
N MET A 53 7.97 -16.70 9.74
CA MET A 53 7.74 -18.15 9.51
C MET A 53 8.72 -18.75 8.51
N GLY A 54 9.14 -18.03 7.47
CA GLY A 54 10.17 -18.53 6.56
C GLY A 54 11.55 -18.63 7.20
N ALA A 55 11.88 -17.79 8.19
CA ALA A 55 13.11 -17.98 8.96
C ALA A 55 13.03 -19.23 9.83
N VAL A 56 11.87 -19.50 10.44
CA VAL A 56 11.62 -20.73 11.19
C VAL A 56 11.73 -21.94 10.26
N ALA A 57 11.07 -21.91 9.11
CA ALA A 57 11.11 -23.01 8.12
C ALA A 57 12.56 -23.33 7.68
N ARG A 58 13.40 -22.30 7.44
CA ARG A 58 14.81 -22.52 7.06
C ARG A 58 15.68 -23.05 8.20
N ARG A 59 15.34 -22.75 9.43
CA ARG A 59 16.06 -23.35 10.59
C ARG A 59 15.79 -24.84 10.67
N GLU A 60 14.56 -25.27 10.41
CA GLU A 60 14.15 -26.68 10.43
C GLU A 60 14.56 -27.41 9.14
N ASN A 61 14.51 -26.70 8.00
CA ASN A 61 14.94 -27.24 6.69
C ASN A 61 15.78 -26.18 5.95
N PRO A 62 17.12 -26.30 5.92
CA PRO A 62 18.00 -25.37 5.21
C PRO A 62 17.73 -25.21 3.73
N LEU A 63 17.05 -26.19 3.08
CA LEU A 63 16.66 -26.16 1.67
C LEU A 63 15.33 -25.41 1.44
N ALA A 64 14.63 -24.97 2.47
CA ALA A 64 13.41 -24.19 2.34
C ALA A 64 13.67 -22.91 1.52
N PRO A 65 12.76 -22.51 0.61
CA PRO A 65 12.92 -21.33 -0.23
C PRO A 65 13.19 -20.06 0.59
N LYS A 66 14.06 -19.21 0.06
CA LYS A 66 14.27 -17.87 0.66
C LYS A 66 13.02 -17.03 0.47
N GLU A 67 12.60 -16.33 1.55
CA GLU A 67 11.52 -15.35 1.45
C GLU A 67 11.97 -14.13 0.64
N GLY A 68 11.00 -13.52 -0.03
CA GLY A 68 11.17 -12.27 -0.76
C GLY A 68 11.16 -12.46 -2.28
N GLN A 69 11.13 -11.34 -2.96
CA GLN A 69 11.19 -11.30 -4.42
C GLN A 69 12.64 -11.28 -4.89
N SER A 70 12.91 -11.92 -6.03
CA SER A 70 14.23 -11.82 -6.66
C SER A 70 14.51 -10.39 -7.13
N VAL A 71 15.79 -10.03 -7.25
CA VAL A 71 16.21 -8.71 -7.77
C VAL A 71 15.63 -8.46 -9.17
N PHE A 72 15.56 -9.49 -10.00
CA PHE A 72 14.97 -9.40 -11.35
C PHE A 72 13.46 -9.14 -11.30
N ALA A 73 12.74 -9.78 -10.38
CA ALA A 73 11.31 -9.52 -10.22
C ALA A 73 11.03 -8.10 -9.74
N LEU A 74 11.83 -7.58 -8.81
CA LEU A 74 11.74 -6.20 -8.36
C LEU A 74 12.05 -5.19 -9.47
N ALA A 75 13.14 -5.42 -10.23
CA ALA A 75 13.51 -4.56 -11.35
C ALA A 75 12.42 -4.54 -12.43
N ARG A 76 11.86 -5.70 -12.76
CA ARG A 76 10.73 -5.80 -13.71
C ARG A 76 9.51 -5.03 -13.23
N GLY A 77 9.15 -5.15 -11.95
CA GLY A 77 8.05 -4.42 -11.34
C GLY A 77 8.25 -2.91 -11.44
N ASN A 78 9.39 -2.42 -11.00
CA ASN A 78 9.73 -1.00 -11.03
C ASN A 78 9.75 -0.42 -12.46
N ASN A 79 10.30 -1.16 -13.42
CA ASN A 79 10.31 -0.75 -14.82
C ASN A 79 8.90 -0.67 -15.41
N PHE A 80 8.04 -1.64 -15.08
CA PHE A 80 6.67 -1.65 -15.52
C PHE A 80 5.89 -0.47 -14.93
N GLU A 81 5.93 -0.26 -13.61
CA GLU A 81 5.31 0.90 -12.97
C GLU A 81 5.78 2.23 -13.56
N SER A 82 7.09 2.37 -13.76
CA SER A 82 7.66 3.57 -14.38
C SER A 82 7.15 3.79 -15.80
N SER A 83 6.93 2.72 -16.57
CA SER A 83 6.38 2.82 -17.93
C SER A 83 4.93 3.27 -17.94
N LEU A 84 4.14 2.90 -16.93
CA LEU A 84 2.72 3.28 -16.83
C LEU A 84 2.53 4.78 -16.57
N VAL A 85 3.45 5.40 -15.83
CA VAL A 85 3.34 6.82 -15.43
C VAL A 85 4.14 7.76 -16.33
N ARG A 86 4.94 7.21 -17.27
CA ARG A 86 5.70 8.01 -18.24
C ARG A 86 4.76 8.85 -19.10
N ASP A 87 5.27 9.97 -19.58
CA ASP A 87 4.57 10.86 -20.52
C ASP A 87 3.19 11.32 -20.03
N GLY A 88 3.08 11.65 -18.74
CA GLY A 88 1.82 12.05 -18.11
C GLY A 88 0.84 10.90 -17.98
N ALA A 89 1.33 9.69 -17.79
CA ALA A 89 0.55 8.47 -17.60
C ALA A 89 -0.42 8.13 -18.74
N LYS A 90 -0.07 8.46 -19.97
CA LYS A 90 -0.95 8.23 -21.13
C LYS A 90 -1.44 6.80 -21.26
N VAL A 91 -0.54 5.81 -21.03
CA VAL A 91 -0.89 4.38 -21.11
C VAL A 91 -1.86 3.99 -20.00
N LEU A 92 -1.62 4.48 -18.78
CA LEU A 92 -2.47 4.21 -17.63
C LEU A 92 -3.86 4.84 -17.81
N LEU A 93 -3.92 6.12 -18.19
CA LEU A 93 -5.18 6.81 -18.47
C LEU A 93 -5.98 6.11 -19.57
N ALA A 94 -5.34 5.71 -20.68
CA ALA A 94 -5.99 4.97 -21.75
C ALA A 94 -6.58 3.65 -21.28
N SER A 95 -5.87 2.95 -20.39
CA SER A 95 -6.34 1.70 -19.78
C SER A 95 -7.56 1.93 -18.88
N MET A 96 -7.54 3.00 -18.06
CA MET A 96 -8.67 3.36 -17.19
C MET A 96 -9.92 3.78 -17.99
N HIS A 97 -9.73 4.50 -19.09
CA HIS A 97 -10.84 4.81 -20.03
C HIS A 97 -11.41 3.55 -20.67
N LYS A 98 -10.55 2.62 -21.10
CA LYS A 98 -10.97 1.37 -21.75
C LYS A 98 -11.83 0.50 -20.83
N VAL A 99 -11.51 0.46 -19.55
CA VAL A 99 -12.27 -0.34 -18.55
C VAL A 99 -13.43 0.44 -17.90
N GLY A 100 -13.68 1.69 -18.33
CA GLY A 100 -14.79 2.49 -17.83
C GLY A 100 -14.63 3.09 -16.44
N LEU A 101 -13.41 3.07 -15.89
CA LEU A 101 -13.12 3.70 -14.60
C LEU A 101 -13.02 5.22 -14.70
N LEU A 102 -12.75 5.76 -15.88
CA LEU A 102 -12.69 7.18 -16.17
C LEU A 102 -13.46 7.49 -17.47
N LYS A 103 -14.05 8.68 -17.55
CA LYS A 103 -14.59 9.24 -18.79
C LYS A 103 -13.44 9.74 -19.67
N LYS A 104 -13.61 9.74 -20.99
CA LYS A 104 -12.59 10.23 -21.95
C LYS A 104 -12.18 11.69 -21.73
N THR A 105 -13.01 12.47 -21.06
CA THR A 105 -12.75 13.87 -20.69
C THR A 105 -11.89 14.00 -19.43
N GLU A 106 -11.83 12.97 -18.59
CA GLU A 106 -11.10 12.95 -17.32
C GLU A 106 -9.66 12.51 -17.59
N LYS A 107 -8.75 13.49 -17.77
CA LYS A 107 -7.35 13.25 -18.20
C LYS A 107 -6.33 13.74 -17.19
N SER A 108 -6.74 14.20 -16.03
CA SER A 108 -5.83 14.71 -15.01
C SER A 108 -4.99 13.57 -14.43
N PHE A 109 -3.71 13.87 -14.21
CA PHE A 109 -2.76 12.93 -13.60
C PHE A 109 -1.93 13.62 -12.53
N LEU A 110 -1.82 12.99 -11.36
CA LEU A 110 -0.94 13.41 -10.28
C LEU A 110 -0.01 12.24 -9.92
N ASP A 111 1.30 12.51 -9.85
CA ASP A 111 2.29 11.53 -9.39
C ASP A 111 2.88 11.98 -8.05
N PHE A 112 2.50 11.30 -6.98
CA PHE A 112 2.99 11.61 -5.63
C PHE A 112 4.36 10.99 -5.31
N ARG A 113 4.97 10.26 -6.26
CA ARG A 113 6.35 9.79 -6.14
C ARG A 113 7.37 10.88 -6.42
N THR A 114 6.96 11.93 -7.09
CA THR A 114 7.84 13.03 -7.49
C THR A 114 7.56 14.29 -6.68
N SER A 115 8.62 15.00 -6.33
CA SER A 115 8.53 16.34 -5.80
C SER A 115 8.06 17.33 -6.88
N ALA A 116 7.68 18.54 -6.46
CA ALA A 116 7.31 19.62 -7.39
C ALA A 116 8.42 19.93 -8.44
N ASN A 117 9.67 19.60 -8.16
CA ASN A 117 10.82 19.80 -9.03
C ASN A 117 11.16 18.56 -9.90
N GLY A 118 10.28 17.56 -9.94
CA GLY A 118 10.46 16.35 -10.77
C GLY A 118 11.44 15.31 -10.22
N GLY A 119 12.03 15.55 -9.05
CA GLY A 119 12.87 14.56 -8.35
C GLY A 119 12.05 13.60 -7.49
N PRO A 120 12.64 12.48 -7.02
CA PRO A 120 11.98 11.58 -6.11
C PRO A 120 11.60 12.30 -4.80
N LEU A 121 10.44 11.98 -4.23
CA LEU A 121 10.07 12.46 -2.90
C LEU A 121 11.09 11.95 -1.88
N ALA A 122 11.80 12.88 -1.28
CA ALA A 122 12.81 12.58 -0.26
C ALA A 122 12.16 12.21 1.09
N ASP A 123 10.91 12.63 1.31
CA ASP A 123 10.21 12.49 2.57
C ASP A 123 8.81 11.85 2.40
N LEU A 124 8.62 10.75 3.11
CA LEU A 124 7.34 10.04 3.14
C LEU A 124 6.24 10.86 3.83
N ASP A 125 6.60 11.70 4.79
CA ASP A 125 5.65 12.58 5.49
C ASP A 125 5.11 13.67 4.55
N GLU A 126 5.90 14.13 3.58
CA GLU A 126 5.43 15.04 2.54
C GLU A 126 4.39 14.35 1.63
N ALA A 127 4.64 13.10 1.24
CA ALA A 127 3.70 12.32 0.44
C ALA A 127 2.37 12.10 1.18
N ILE A 128 2.42 11.80 2.49
CA ILE A 128 1.23 11.67 3.35
C ILE A 128 0.45 12.97 3.36
N LYS A 129 1.09 14.11 3.65
CA LYS A 129 0.42 15.42 3.70
C LYS A 129 -0.24 15.80 2.37
N LYS A 130 0.43 15.51 1.23
CA LYS A 130 -0.17 15.73 -0.11
C LYS A 130 -1.40 14.85 -0.33
N SER A 131 -1.33 13.60 0.10
CA SER A 131 -2.44 12.65 -0.02
C SER A 131 -3.63 13.06 0.84
N GLU A 132 -3.39 13.42 2.11
CA GLU A 132 -4.42 13.91 3.03
C GLU A 132 -5.09 15.18 2.49
N LYS A 133 -4.31 16.15 1.99
CA LYS A 133 -4.84 17.37 1.38
C LYS A 133 -5.74 17.07 0.18
N LEU A 134 -5.34 16.14 -0.69
CA LEU A 134 -6.17 15.74 -1.82
C LEU A 134 -7.47 15.10 -1.34
N LEU A 135 -7.41 14.12 -0.43
CA LEU A 135 -8.58 13.41 0.07
C LEU A 135 -9.60 14.35 0.73
N VAL A 136 -9.14 15.28 1.56
CA VAL A 136 -9.99 16.32 2.15
C VAL A 136 -10.64 17.17 1.05
N SER A 137 -9.88 17.59 0.05
CA SER A 137 -10.43 18.38 -1.05
C SER A 137 -11.48 17.65 -1.88
N LEU A 138 -11.35 16.32 -2.03
CA LEU A 138 -12.32 15.50 -2.75
C LEU A 138 -13.66 15.36 -2.02
N ALA A 139 -13.64 15.43 -0.68
CA ALA A 139 -14.86 15.41 0.13
C ALA A 139 -15.66 16.71 0.01
N ASP A 140 -14.97 17.84 -0.13
CA ASP A 140 -15.62 19.15 -0.16
C ASP A 140 -16.06 19.59 -1.57
N THR A 141 -15.12 20.08 -2.36
CA THR A 141 -15.45 20.79 -3.61
C THR A 141 -14.46 20.53 -4.74
N SER A 142 -13.53 19.60 -4.58
CA SER A 142 -12.49 19.39 -5.58
C SER A 142 -13.08 18.99 -6.92
N THR A 143 -12.64 19.67 -7.95
CA THR A 143 -12.94 19.32 -9.34
C THR A 143 -11.94 18.33 -9.93
N PHE A 144 -10.97 17.83 -9.13
CA PHE A 144 -10.01 16.85 -9.63
C PHE A 144 -10.72 15.55 -10.04
N ARG A 145 -10.57 15.18 -11.30
CA ARG A 145 -11.02 13.90 -11.87
C ARG A 145 -9.91 13.34 -12.73
N GLY A 146 -9.50 12.10 -12.43
CA GLY A 146 -8.38 11.51 -13.14
C GLY A 146 -7.69 10.42 -12.32
N VAL A 147 -6.38 10.30 -12.50
CA VAL A 147 -5.55 9.29 -11.86
C VAL A 147 -4.53 9.92 -10.93
N VAL A 148 -4.38 9.33 -9.76
CA VAL A 148 -3.28 9.61 -8.82
C VAL A 148 -2.41 8.37 -8.71
N SER A 149 -1.11 8.52 -8.90
CA SER A 149 -0.12 7.48 -8.63
C SER A 149 0.51 7.70 -7.26
N SER A 150 0.72 6.59 -6.54
CA SER A 150 1.40 6.57 -5.25
C SER A 150 0.75 7.40 -4.15
N LEU A 151 -0.60 7.35 -4.08
CA LEU A 151 -1.32 7.92 -2.95
C LEU A 151 -0.83 7.26 -1.65
N THR A 152 -0.40 8.07 -0.69
CA THR A 152 0.27 7.59 0.51
C THR A 152 -0.59 7.82 1.74
N LEU A 153 -0.93 6.75 2.46
CA LEU A 153 -1.83 6.78 3.61
C LEU A 153 -1.14 6.25 4.87
N ARG A 154 -1.55 6.75 6.04
CA ARG A 154 -1.23 6.14 7.33
C ARG A 154 -2.24 5.05 7.66
N ILE A 155 -1.72 3.89 8.07
CA ILE A 155 -2.53 2.88 8.75
C ILE A 155 -2.37 3.10 10.25
N PRO A 156 -3.48 3.29 10.98
CA PRO A 156 -3.42 3.38 12.43
C PRO A 156 -3.00 2.03 13.03
N LYS A 157 -2.50 2.07 14.25
CA LYS A 157 -2.18 0.88 15.02
C LYS A 157 -3.44 0.05 15.24
N GLY A 158 -3.40 -1.21 14.81
CA GLY A 158 -4.49 -2.17 14.99
C GLY A 158 -4.03 -3.43 15.72
N VAL A 159 -4.93 -4.41 15.84
CA VAL A 159 -4.67 -5.67 16.56
C VAL A 159 -3.52 -6.45 15.95
N MET A 160 -3.48 -6.56 14.63
CA MET A 160 -2.49 -7.36 13.90
C MET A 160 -1.37 -6.50 13.32
N LEU A 161 -1.68 -5.30 12.89
CA LEU A 161 -0.76 -4.43 12.17
C LEU A 161 -0.26 -3.33 13.10
N PRO A 162 1.06 -3.09 13.18
CA PRO A 162 1.59 -1.87 13.77
C PRO A 162 1.21 -0.66 12.91
N GLU A 163 1.32 0.53 13.47
CA GLU A 163 1.24 1.75 12.68
C GLU A 163 2.20 1.68 11.50
N ALA A 164 1.72 2.01 10.31
CA ALA A 164 2.50 1.95 9.09
C ALA A 164 2.00 2.92 8.03
N THR A 165 2.77 3.03 6.97
CA THR A 165 2.43 3.80 5.78
C THR A 165 2.15 2.86 4.63
N LEU A 166 1.01 3.04 3.97
CA LEU A 166 0.68 2.39 2.71
C LEU A 166 0.92 3.36 1.55
N ILE A 167 1.41 2.81 0.45
CA ILE A 167 1.43 3.51 -0.84
C ILE A 167 0.54 2.73 -1.78
N ILE A 168 -0.49 3.38 -2.29
CA ILE A 168 -1.43 2.83 -3.26
C ILE A 168 -0.89 3.15 -4.65
N ASP A 169 -0.67 2.14 -5.48
CA ASP A 169 -0.03 2.30 -6.79
C ASP A 169 -0.84 3.21 -7.71
N VAL A 170 -2.17 3.01 -7.74
CA VAL A 170 -3.10 3.75 -8.61
C VAL A 170 -4.40 4.05 -7.90
N VAL A 171 -4.84 5.29 -7.97
CA VAL A 171 -6.16 5.73 -7.52
C VAL A 171 -6.85 6.45 -8.68
N CYS A 172 -8.06 6.00 -9.03
CA CYS A 172 -8.92 6.71 -9.98
C CYS A 172 -9.98 7.50 -9.23
N VAL A 173 -10.15 8.76 -9.60
CA VAL A 173 -11.15 9.66 -9.03
C VAL A 173 -12.11 10.08 -10.14
N LYS A 174 -13.39 9.79 -9.97
CA LYS A 174 -14.47 10.18 -10.90
C LYS A 174 -15.65 10.82 -10.17
N ASP A 175 -16.53 11.47 -10.91
CA ASP A 175 -17.75 12.03 -10.35
C ASP A 175 -18.68 10.96 -9.78
N ASN A 176 -19.30 11.26 -8.65
CA ASN A 176 -20.43 10.52 -8.15
C ASN A 176 -21.71 11.08 -8.79
N LEU A 177 -22.09 10.51 -9.94
CA LEU A 177 -23.26 10.96 -10.68
C LEU A 177 -24.60 10.60 -10.03
N GLU A 178 -24.60 9.57 -9.18
CA GLU A 178 -25.84 9.06 -8.55
C GLU A 178 -26.29 9.96 -7.39
N GLU A 179 -25.33 10.51 -6.65
CA GLU A 179 -25.62 11.38 -5.50
C GLU A 179 -25.51 12.88 -5.82
N GLY A 180 -25.05 13.23 -7.03
CA GLY A 180 -24.93 14.62 -7.48
C GLY A 180 -23.80 15.42 -6.81
N THR A 181 -23.16 14.87 -5.78
CA THR A 181 -22.07 15.50 -5.04
C THR A 181 -20.98 14.49 -4.70
N GLY A 182 -19.75 15.00 -4.53
CA GLY A 182 -18.60 14.18 -4.11
C GLY A 182 -17.90 13.45 -5.26
N ALA A 183 -17.03 12.54 -4.88
CA ALA A 183 -16.22 11.76 -5.81
C ALA A 183 -16.23 10.26 -5.47
N ILE A 184 -16.21 9.42 -6.48
CA ILE A 184 -15.98 7.99 -6.32
C ILE A 184 -14.48 7.74 -6.46
N ILE A 185 -13.89 7.11 -5.45
CA ILE A 185 -12.49 6.72 -5.40
C ILE A 185 -12.39 5.22 -5.67
N SER A 186 -11.66 4.85 -6.72
CA SER A 186 -11.35 3.46 -7.04
C SER A 186 -9.86 3.22 -6.88
N VAL A 187 -9.48 2.22 -6.10
CA VAL A 187 -8.08 1.85 -5.86
C VAL A 187 -7.64 0.74 -6.78
N GLY A 188 -6.38 0.79 -7.21
CA GLY A 188 -5.75 -0.22 -8.05
C GLY A 188 -4.36 -0.59 -7.56
N GLU A 189 -4.01 -1.83 -7.76
CA GLU A 189 -2.69 -2.39 -7.45
C GLU A 189 -2.02 -2.86 -8.74
N VAL A 190 -0.79 -2.43 -8.97
CA VAL A 190 -0.01 -2.81 -10.15
C VAL A 190 0.81 -4.07 -9.83
N LYS A 191 0.60 -5.13 -10.59
CA LYS A 191 1.33 -6.40 -10.44
C LYS A 191 1.86 -6.90 -11.77
N THR A 192 3.09 -7.40 -11.76
CA THR A 192 3.75 -8.06 -12.90
C THR A 192 3.73 -9.57 -12.74
N TYR A 193 2.55 -10.12 -12.43
CA TYR A 193 2.39 -11.57 -12.38
C TYR A 193 2.58 -12.20 -13.76
N PRO A 194 3.08 -13.44 -13.82
CA PRO A 194 3.12 -14.16 -15.08
C PRO A 194 1.71 -14.29 -15.67
N ASP A 195 1.56 -13.83 -16.89
CA ASP A 195 0.37 -14.10 -17.70
C ASP A 195 0.55 -15.46 -18.40
N ARG A 196 -0.37 -16.36 -18.17
CA ARG A 196 -0.41 -17.69 -18.77
C ARG A 196 -1.58 -17.80 -19.74
N GLY A 197 -1.52 -17.01 -20.81
CA GLY A 197 -2.59 -17.00 -21.83
C GLY A 197 -3.86 -16.29 -21.34
N GLY A 198 -3.72 -15.12 -20.69
CA GLY A 198 -4.84 -14.37 -20.13
C GLY A 198 -5.25 -14.82 -18.73
N TYR A 199 -4.47 -15.71 -18.09
CA TYR A 199 -4.79 -16.29 -16.80
C TYR A 199 -3.72 -15.96 -15.75
N THR A 200 -4.15 -15.42 -14.61
CA THR A 200 -3.32 -15.22 -13.42
C THR A 200 -3.70 -16.20 -12.33
N SER A 201 -2.74 -16.73 -11.58
CA SER A 201 -3.01 -17.73 -10.54
C SER A 201 -3.97 -17.19 -9.47
N LYS A 202 -4.89 -18.06 -8.99
CA LYS A 202 -5.85 -17.68 -7.93
C LYS A 202 -5.17 -17.21 -6.66
N SER A 203 -4.02 -17.79 -6.28
CA SER A 203 -3.25 -17.41 -5.10
C SER A 203 -2.64 -16.01 -5.22
N ASP A 204 -2.14 -15.64 -6.42
CA ASP A 204 -1.60 -14.30 -6.65
C ASP A 204 -2.70 -13.24 -6.67
N LEU A 205 -3.85 -13.55 -7.28
CA LEU A 205 -5.04 -12.69 -7.23
C LEU A 205 -5.56 -12.52 -5.81
N ALA A 206 -5.56 -13.56 -4.97
CA ALA A 206 -5.99 -13.46 -3.57
C ALA A 206 -5.11 -12.48 -2.79
N LYS A 207 -3.79 -12.50 -2.99
CA LYS A 207 -2.86 -11.54 -2.36
C LYS A 207 -3.14 -10.10 -2.80
N ALA A 208 -3.32 -9.88 -4.10
CA ALA A 208 -3.64 -8.56 -4.62
C ALA A 208 -4.98 -8.04 -4.09
N ARG A 209 -6.02 -8.87 -4.07
CA ARG A 209 -7.34 -8.50 -3.53
C ARG A 209 -7.29 -8.13 -2.06
N ALA A 210 -6.55 -8.90 -1.25
CA ALA A 210 -6.38 -8.60 0.16
C ALA A 210 -5.65 -7.26 0.38
N GLN A 211 -4.63 -6.96 -0.43
CA GLN A 211 -3.92 -5.68 -0.40
C GLN A 211 -4.85 -4.52 -0.78
N MET A 212 -5.67 -4.67 -1.82
CA MET A 212 -6.67 -3.68 -2.21
C MET A 212 -7.72 -3.47 -1.11
N GLY A 213 -8.18 -4.54 -0.43
CA GLY A 213 -9.09 -4.44 0.72
C GLY A 213 -8.49 -3.60 1.86
N LEU A 214 -7.17 -3.75 2.12
CA LEU A 214 -6.48 -2.94 3.10
C LEU A 214 -6.41 -1.46 2.68
N TYR A 215 -6.22 -1.17 1.40
CA TYR A 215 -6.24 0.19 0.87
C TYR A 215 -7.60 0.87 1.04
N VAL A 216 -8.67 0.16 0.68
CA VAL A 216 -10.05 0.67 0.85
C VAL A 216 -10.35 0.95 2.32
N HIS A 217 -9.91 0.06 3.23
CA HIS A 217 -10.10 0.25 4.67
C HIS A 217 -9.30 1.43 5.23
N ALA A 218 -8.18 1.78 4.63
CA ALA A 218 -7.33 2.90 5.06
C ALA A 218 -7.76 4.26 4.51
N LEU A 219 -8.68 4.29 3.54
CA LEU A 219 -9.28 5.53 3.04
C LEU A 219 -10.31 6.05 4.07
N PRO A 220 -10.42 7.39 4.24
CA PRO A 220 -11.38 8.00 5.16
C PRO A 220 -12.82 7.78 4.72
#